data_f9e69ace94c0887bf32225fb7b45fba4
#
_entry.id   f9e69ace94c0887bf32225fb7b45fba4
#
_cell.length_a   1.000
_cell.length_b   1.000
_cell.length_c   1.000
_cell.angle_alpha   90.00
_cell.angle_beta   90.00
_cell.angle_gamma   90.00
#
_symmetry.space_group_name_H-M   'P 1'
#
loop_
_entity.id
_entity.type
_entity.pdbx_description
1 polymer ?
#
loop_
_entity_poly.entity_id
_entity_poly.type
_entity_poly.pdbx_seq_one_letter_code
_entity_poly.pdbx_strand_id
1 'polypeptide(L)'
;MHTPYERRSLDFQGGDCRGGTSRLACAAHLHYHLELVYMEQGENVCAVDSETYTLRTGDALVVFPNRVHRYEQSDGDRYMILIVNPDLTPELSEIFADHSPASPLIRHASDNPAIPALFETLVRQENPDMPYRGTAIKGYLLALLSELLGMMTLNGAGTGDSRTLRSIVSFCIRNSSSELSLSILEENLHLS
;
A
#
# COMPACT_ATOMS: atom_id res chain seq x y z
N MET A 1 20.62 8.06 -8.38
CA MET A 1 19.39 7.98 -9.22
C MET A 1 18.25 8.52 -8.38
N HIS A 2 17.52 9.52 -8.80
CA HIS A 2 16.45 10.12 -8.01
C HIS A 2 15.18 9.28 -8.19
N THR A 3 14.64 8.70 -7.12
CA THR A 3 13.36 7.98 -7.14
C THR A 3 12.23 9.01 -7.04
N PRO A 4 11.32 9.11 -8.03
CA PRO A 4 10.27 10.11 -7.98
C PRO A 4 9.24 9.79 -6.89
N TYR A 5 8.80 10.86 -6.21
CA TYR A 5 7.63 10.80 -5.33
C TYR A 5 6.37 11.03 -6.16
N GLU A 6 5.44 10.07 -6.11
CA GLU A 6 4.15 10.17 -6.80
C GLU A 6 3.09 10.77 -5.87
N ARG A 7 2.51 11.90 -6.27
CA ARG A 7 1.37 12.51 -5.57
C ARG A 7 0.07 11.88 -6.05
N ARG A 8 -0.70 11.34 -5.12
CA ARG A 8 -2.03 10.81 -5.39
C ARG A 8 -3.07 11.63 -4.64
N SER A 9 -4.13 12.01 -5.34
CA SER A 9 -5.20 12.86 -4.80
C SER A 9 -6.44 12.06 -4.33
N LEU A 10 -6.51 10.78 -4.69
CA LEU A 10 -7.65 9.94 -4.33
C LEU A 10 -7.35 9.18 -3.03
N ASP A 11 -8.31 9.17 -2.11
CA ASP A 11 -8.21 8.40 -0.88
C ASP A 11 -8.26 6.89 -1.13
N PHE A 12 -8.94 6.47 -2.18
CA PHE A 12 -9.07 5.09 -2.58
C PHE A 12 -9.15 4.96 -4.09
N GLN A 13 -8.34 4.07 -4.63
CA GLN A 13 -8.38 3.65 -6.04
C GLN A 13 -8.28 2.13 -6.10
N GLY A 14 -9.27 1.49 -6.72
CA GLY A 14 -9.23 0.08 -7.08
C GLY A 14 -9.08 -0.08 -8.58
N GLY A 15 -8.43 -1.13 -9.01
CA GLY A 15 -8.27 -1.49 -10.41
C GLY A 15 -8.03 -2.97 -10.60
N ASP A 16 -8.35 -3.48 -11.78
CA ASP A 16 -7.99 -4.83 -12.18
C ASP A 16 -7.41 -4.85 -13.59
N CYS A 17 -6.69 -5.93 -13.90
CA CYS A 17 -6.21 -6.23 -15.24
C CYS A 17 -6.76 -7.59 -15.69
N ARG A 18 -8.09 -7.65 -15.88
CA ARG A 18 -8.75 -8.86 -16.41
C ARG A 18 -8.90 -8.86 -17.92
N GLY A 19 -8.68 -7.70 -18.57
CA GLY A 19 -8.86 -7.50 -20.00
C GLY A 19 -7.60 -7.44 -20.85
N GLY A 20 -6.42 -7.71 -20.30
CA GLY A 20 -5.15 -7.82 -21.06
C GLY A 20 -4.55 -6.51 -21.58
N THR A 21 -5.07 -5.35 -21.24
CA THR A 21 -4.59 -4.04 -21.71
C THR A 21 -3.87 -3.21 -20.67
N SER A 22 -4.12 -3.45 -19.41
CA SER A 22 -3.47 -2.80 -18.29
C SER A 22 -2.26 -3.63 -17.83
N ARG A 23 -1.13 -2.99 -17.62
CA ARG A 23 0.10 -3.64 -17.15
C ARG A 23 0.44 -3.12 -15.76
N LEU A 24 0.82 -4.03 -14.87
CA LEU A 24 1.31 -3.67 -13.54
C LEU A 24 2.65 -2.91 -13.61
N ALA A 25 3.36 -3.04 -14.74
CA ALA A 25 4.68 -2.46 -14.94
C ALA A 25 4.73 -0.96 -14.64
N CYS A 26 5.58 -0.58 -13.70
CA CYS A 26 5.90 0.82 -13.41
C CYS A 26 7.36 0.98 -12.98
N ALA A 27 7.92 2.16 -13.28
CA ALA A 27 9.25 2.54 -12.81
C ALA A 27 9.29 2.68 -11.29
N ALA A 28 10.49 2.61 -10.71
CA ALA A 28 10.68 2.80 -9.29
C ALA A 28 10.14 4.15 -8.82
N HIS A 29 9.23 4.12 -7.85
CA HIS A 29 8.60 5.31 -7.26
C HIS A 29 8.22 5.03 -5.80
N LEU A 30 7.74 6.05 -5.11
CA LEU A 30 7.16 5.93 -3.77
C LEU A 30 6.01 6.92 -3.63
N HIS A 31 5.06 6.59 -2.76
CA HIS A 31 3.94 7.44 -2.38
C HIS A 31 3.50 7.18 -0.94
N TYR A 32 2.69 8.07 -0.39
CA TYR A 32 2.15 7.94 0.98
C TYR A 32 1.12 6.81 1.11
N HIS A 33 0.48 6.41 0.00
CA HIS A 33 -0.57 5.40 0.02
C HIS A 33 -0.02 4.00 0.28
N LEU A 34 -0.83 3.17 0.91
CA LEU A 34 -0.69 1.72 0.86
C LEU A 34 -0.95 1.24 -0.56
N GLU A 35 -0.20 0.25 -1.01
CA GLU A 35 -0.52 -0.46 -2.23
C GLU A 35 -0.66 -1.95 -1.95
N LEU A 36 -1.79 -2.51 -2.35
CA LEU A 36 -2.15 -3.90 -2.17
C LEU A 36 -2.35 -4.52 -3.54
N VAL A 37 -1.62 -5.58 -3.84
CA VAL A 37 -1.76 -6.30 -5.12
C VAL A 37 -2.09 -7.76 -4.82
N TYR A 38 -3.08 -8.31 -5.52
CA TYR A 38 -3.40 -9.74 -5.51
C TYR A 38 -3.25 -10.30 -6.91
N MET A 39 -2.46 -11.36 -7.06
CA MET A 39 -2.23 -12.02 -8.35
C MET A 39 -3.27 -13.10 -8.61
N GLU A 40 -4.19 -12.85 -9.53
CA GLU A 40 -5.21 -13.82 -9.92
C GLU A 40 -4.65 -14.92 -10.83
N GLN A 41 -3.72 -14.55 -11.74
CA GLN A 41 -3.11 -15.48 -12.69
C GLN A 41 -1.77 -14.94 -13.20
N GLY A 42 -0.82 -15.84 -13.41
CA GLY A 42 0.50 -15.52 -13.96
C GLY A 42 1.51 -15.20 -12.88
N GLU A 43 2.51 -14.43 -13.24
CA GLU A 43 3.55 -13.96 -12.33
C GLU A 43 4.08 -12.58 -12.73
N ASN A 44 4.54 -11.81 -11.75
CA ASN A 44 5.22 -10.55 -11.96
C ASN A 44 6.43 -10.44 -11.03
N VAL A 45 7.51 -9.84 -11.53
CA VAL A 45 8.68 -9.52 -10.73
C VAL A 45 8.51 -8.09 -10.20
N CYS A 46 8.54 -7.94 -8.89
CA CYS A 46 8.45 -6.65 -8.22
C CYS A 46 9.65 -6.44 -7.29
N ALA A 47 10.03 -5.20 -7.09
CA ALA A 47 11.00 -4.84 -6.06
C ALA A 47 10.35 -3.90 -5.05
N VAL A 48 10.63 -4.12 -3.77
CA VAL A 48 10.25 -3.24 -2.67
C VAL A 48 11.52 -2.92 -1.88
N ASP A 49 11.85 -1.65 -1.81
CA ASP A 49 13.15 -1.15 -1.32
C ASP A 49 14.32 -1.79 -2.09
N SER A 50 15.19 -2.54 -1.42
CA SER A 50 16.36 -3.20 -2.02
C SER A 50 16.10 -4.66 -2.41
N GLU A 51 14.95 -5.22 -2.06
CA GLU A 51 14.64 -6.63 -2.24
C GLU A 51 13.76 -6.87 -3.45
N THR A 52 13.98 -7.99 -4.13
CA THR A 52 13.20 -8.40 -5.31
C THR A 52 12.38 -9.64 -4.99
N TYR A 53 11.12 -9.61 -5.43
CA TYR A 53 10.13 -10.65 -5.18
C TYR A 53 9.50 -11.11 -6.50
N THR A 54 9.13 -12.37 -6.58
CA THR A 54 8.27 -12.88 -7.65
C THR A 54 6.89 -13.13 -7.07
N LEU A 55 5.92 -12.32 -7.47
CA LEU A 55 4.51 -12.43 -7.12
C LEU A 55 3.86 -13.43 -8.08
N ARG A 56 3.29 -14.51 -7.57
CA ARG A 56 2.67 -15.60 -8.36
C ARG A 56 1.18 -15.71 -8.10
N THR A 57 0.50 -16.44 -8.96
CA THR A 57 -0.93 -16.76 -8.78
C THR A 57 -1.23 -17.18 -7.35
N GLY A 58 -2.21 -16.51 -6.74
CA GLY A 58 -2.64 -16.72 -5.36
C GLY A 58 -1.84 -15.98 -4.30
N ASP A 59 -0.76 -15.28 -4.67
CA ASP A 59 0.01 -14.44 -3.76
C ASP A 59 -0.60 -13.04 -3.62
N ALA A 60 -0.31 -12.36 -2.51
CA ALA A 60 -0.59 -10.95 -2.33
C ALA A 60 0.70 -10.18 -1.99
N LEU A 61 0.75 -8.91 -2.39
CA LEU A 61 1.82 -7.97 -2.04
C LEU A 61 1.22 -6.81 -1.25
N VAL A 62 1.86 -6.43 -0.15
CA VAL A 62 1.46 -5.29 0.69
C VAL A 62 2.62 -4.32 0.80
N VAL A 63 2.55 -3.23 0.03
CA VAL A 63 3.55 -2.16 0.09
C VAL A 63 3.09 -1.11 1.09
N PHE A 64 3.84 -0.97 2.19
CA PHE A 64 3.57 0.03 3.22
C PHE A 64 3.87 1.45 2.71
N PRO A 65 3.29 2.49 3.34
CA PRO A 65 3.52 3.88 2.96
C PRO A 65 5.00 4.24 2.86
N ASN A 66 5.32 5.06 1.85
CA ASN A 66 6.67 5.61 1.63
C ASN A 66 7.77 4.56 1.36
N ARG A 67 7.40 3.36 0.91
CA ARG A 67 8.36 2.37 0.41
C ARG A 67 8.60 2.56 -1.07
N VAL A 68 9.86 2.52 -1.48
CA VAL A 68 10.22 2.52 -2.91
C VAL A 68 9.83 1.19 -3.49
N HIS A 69 9.05 1.22 -4.56
CA HIS A 69 8.63 -0.01 -5.24
C HIS A 69 8.57 0.17 -6.76
N ARG A 70 8.66 -0.95 -7.47
CA ARG A 70 8.54 -1.04 -8.93
C ARG A 70 8.01 -2.41 -9.32
N TYR A 71 7.41 -2.48 -10.49
CA TYR A 71 6.99 -3.74 -11.10
C TYR A 71 7.60 -3.86 -12.49
N GLU A 72 8.05 -5.05 -12.84
CA GLU A 72 8.60 -5.33 -14.16
C GLU A 72 7.46 -5.58 -15.16
N GLN A 73 7.81 -5.47 -16.44
CA GLN A 73 6.87 -5.80 -17.49
C GLN A 73 6.66 -7.30 -17.52
N SER A 74 5.40 -7.74 -17.53
CA SER A 74 4.99 -9.12 -17.72
C SER A 74 3.89 -9.19 -18.77
N ASP A 75 3.73 -10.35 -19.38
CA ASP A 75 2.68 -10.60 -20.36
C ASP A 75 1.75 -11.70 -19.84
N GLY A 76 0.44 -11.42 -19.90
CA GLY A 76 -0.60 -12.41 -19.56
C GLY A 76 -0.90 -12.55 -18.07
N ASP A 77 -0.35 -11.69 -17.22
CA ASP A 77 -0.73 -11.60 -15.83
C ASP A 77 -2.14 -11.00 -15.66
N ARG A 78 -2.87 -11.50 -14.67
CA ARG A 78 -4.11 -10.90 -14.18
C ARG A 78 -3.98 -10.63 -12.71
N TYR A 79 -4.32 -9.42 -12.31
CA TYR A 79 -4.18 -8.96 -10.94
C TYR A 79 -5.29 -7.98 -10.56
N MET A 80 -5.47 -7.81 -9.27
CA MET A 80 -6.22 -6.71 -8.66
C MET A 80 -5.26 -5.84 -7.88
N ILE A 81 -5.46 -4.52 -7.96
CA ILE A 81 -4.65 -3.53 -7.25
C ILE A 81 -5.56 -2.56 -6.49
N LEU A 82 -5.18 -2.25 -5.28
CA LEU A 82 -5.83 -1.25 -4.43
C LEU A 82 -4.78 -0.26 -3.97
N ILE A 83 -5.02 1.01 -4.19
CA ILE A 83 -4.18 2.10 -3.71
C ILE A 83 -5.00 2.90 -2.71
N VAL A 84 -4.55 2.93 -1.47
CA VAL A 84 -5.35 3.31 -0.30
C VAL A 84 -4.62 4.38 0.50
N ASN A 85 -5.26 5.53 0.71
CA ASN A 85 -4.79 6.48 1.70
C ASN A 85 -4.88 5.83 3.09
N PRO A 86 -3.77 5.67 3.83
CA PRO A 86 -3.79 5.04 5.16
C PRO A 86 -4.66 5.78 6.16
N ASP A 87 -4.95 7.07 5.93
CA ASP A 87 -5.86 7.86 6.77
C ASP A 87 -7.33 7.38 6.72
N LEU A 88 -7.68 6.53 5.74
CA LEU A 88 -8.98 5.83 5.73
C LEU A 88 -9.11 4.77 6.83
N THR A 89 -7.98 4.27 7.32
CA THR A 89 -7.92 3.21 8.34
C THR A 89 -7.07 3.64 9.54
N PRO A 90 -7.47 4.72 10.26
CA PRO A 90 -6.70 5.26 11.37
C PRO A 90 -6.50 4.25 12.51
N GLU A 91 -7.34 3.21 12.58
CA GLU A 91 -7.21 2.09 13.51
C GLU A 91 -5.90 1.30 13.34
N LEU A 92 -5.30 1.37 12.13
CA LEU A 92 -4.05 0.68 11.78
C LEU A 92 -2.85 1.65 11.66
N SER A 93 -3.04 2.92 11.98
CA SER A 93 -2.02 3.96 11.79
C SER A 93 -0.70 3.67 12.51
N GLU A 94 -0.76 3.15 13.74
CA GLU A 94 0.43 2.75 14.51
C GLU A 94 1.19 1.60 13.84
N ILE A 95 0.47 0.66 13.22
CA ILE A 95 1.11 -0.45 12.49
C ILE A 95 1.91 0.10 11.32
N PHE A 96 1.35 0.99 10.53
CA PHE A 96 2.02 1.55 9.36
C PHE A 96 3.15 2.53 9.74
N ALA A 97 3.04 3.21 10.87
CA ALA A 97 4.06 4.13 11.36
C ALA A 97 5.22 3.39 12.04
N ASP A 98 4.90 2.41 12.88
CA ASP A 98 5.84 1.83 13.85
C ASP A 98 6.34 0.44 13.50
N HIS A 99 5.80 -0.18 12.45
CA HIS A 99 6.22 -1.52 12.06
C HIS A 99 6.69 -1.58 10.60
N SER A 100 7.47 -2.59 10.31
CA SER A 100 7.85 -2.96 8.95
C SER A 100 7.59 -4.44 8.75
N PRO A 101 7.00 -4.84 7.62
CA PRO A 101 6.86 -6.25 7.32
C PRO A 101 8.24 -6.89 7.11
N ALA A 102 8.44 -8.08 7.65
CA ALA A 102 9.64 -8.88 7.36
C ALA A 102 9.71 -9.25 5.86
N SER A 103 8.57 -9.40 5.23
CA SER A 103 8.40 -9.51 3.78
C SER A 103 7.10 -8.80 3.38
N PRO A 104 7.09 -7.99 2.33
CA PRO A 104 5.86 -7.42 1.77
C PRO A 104 5.03 -8.46 1.03
N LEU A 105 5.63 -9.60 0.66
CA LEU A 105 5.01 -10.66 -0.10
C LEU A 105 4.39 -11.70 0.83
N ILE A 106 3.10 -11.96 0.62
CA ILE A 106 2.31 -13.00 1.28
C ILE A 106 2.10 -14.12 0.29
N ARG A 107 2.75 -15.25 0.54
CA ARG A 107 2.58 -16.47 -0.26
C ARG A 107 1.24 -17.12 0.02
N HIS A 108 0.63 -17.65 -1.03
CA HIS A 108 -0.64 -18.42 -0.91
C HIS A 108 -1.74 -17.65 -0.14
N ALA A 109 -1.83 -16.34 -0.36
CA ALA A 109 -2.90 -15.52 0.22
C ALA A 109 -4.29 -16.04 -0.17
N SER A 110 -4.39 -16.76 -1.30
CA SER A 110 -5.59 -17.45 -1.76
C SER A 110 -6.06 -18.60 -0.87
N ASP A 111 -5.21 -19.14 0.02
CA ASP A 111 -5.61 -20.18 0.98
C ASP A 111 -6.63 -19.64 1.99
N ASN A 112 -6.65 -18.31 2.18
CA ASN A 112 -7.74 -17.62 2.85
C ASN A 112 -8.72 -17.07 1.80
N PRO A 113 -9.89 -17.69 1.61
CA PRO A 113 -10.84 -17.29 0.56
C PRO A 113 -11.45 -15.90 0.77
N ALA A 114 -11.36 -15.33 1.97
CA ALA A 114 -11.82 -13.97 2.24
C ALA A 114 -10.96 -12.93 1.49
N ILE A 115 -9.66 -13.18 1.32
CA ILE A 115 -8.74 -12.23 0.70
C ILE A 115 -9.13 -11.93 -0.76
N PRO A 116 -9.18 -12.91 -1.69
CA PRO A 116 -9.59 -12.60 -3.07
C PRO A 116 -11.01 -12.04 -3.16
N ALA A 117 -11.94 -12.50 -2.32
CA ALA A 117 -13.32 -12.00 -2.31
C ALA A 117 -13.40 -10.52 -1.88
N LEU A 118 -12.60 -10.10 -0.89
CA LEU A 118 -12.53 -8.72 -0.44
C LEU A 118 -11.85 -7.82 -1.47
N PHE A 119 -10.77 -8.28 -2.14
CA PHE A 119 -10.18 -7.57 -3.26
C PHE A 119 -11.21 -7.34 -4.37
N GLU A 120 -11.90 -8.38 -4.79
CA GLU A 120 -12.93 -8.28 -5.82
C GLU A 120 -14.06 -7.32 -5.44
N THR A 121 -14.51 -7.38 -4.18
CA THR A 121 -15.55 -6.48 -3.66
C THR A 121 -15.07 -5.02 -3.71
N LEU A 122 -13.83 -4.74 -3.31
CA LEU A 122 -13.28 -3.38 -3.30
C LEU A 122 -13.03 -2.83 -4.70
N VAL A 123 -12.51 -3.66 -5.62
CA VAL A 123 -12.31 -3.26 -7.03
C VAL A 123 -13.64 -2.91 -7.71
N ARG A 124 -14.72 -3.62 -7.37
CA ARG A 124 -16.06 -3.36 -7.93
C ARG A 124 -16.80 -2.16 -7.33
N GLN A 125 -16.22 -1.46 -6.33
CA GLN A 125 -16.82 -0.26 -5.72
C GLN A 125 -16.76 0.96 -6.66
N GLU A 126 -17.12 0.78 -7.93
CA GLU A 126 -17.02 1.83 -8.96
C GLU A 126 -18.18 2.82 -8.94
N ASN A 127 -19.33 2.47 -8.34
CA ASN A 127 -20.48 3.35 -8.35
C ASN A 127 -20.34 4.49 -7.32
N PRO A 128 -20.03 5.73 -7.76
CA PRO A 128 -19.84 6.87 -6.86
C PRO A 128 -21.14 7.29 -6.14
N ASP A 129 -22.30 6.98 -6.72
CA ASP A 129 -23.61 7.40 -6.22
C ASP A 129 -24.21 6.43 -5.18
N MET A 130 -23.50 5.35 -4.85
CA MET A 130 -23.96 4.38 -3.86
C MET A 130 -24.03 5.04 -2.47
N PRO A 131 -25.21 5.05 -1.80
CA PRO A 131 -25.33 5.54 -0.43
C PRO A 131 -24.34 4.82 0.50
N TYR A 132 -23.70 5.58 1.40
CA TYR A 132 -22.72 5.04 2.37
C TYR A 132 -21.52 4.31 1.74
N ARG A 133 -21.20 4.56 0.47
CA ARG A 133 -20.06 3.94 -0.23
C ARG A 133 -18.75 4.06 0.55
N GLY A 134 -18.42 5.24 1.07
CA GLY A 134 -17.21 5.45 1.87
C GLY A 134 -17.16 4.56 3.12
N THR A 135 -18.28 4.40 3.81
CA THR A 135 -18.38 3.51 4.98
C THR A 135 -18.20 2.05 4.59
N ALA A 136 -18.80 1.62 3.47
CA ALA A 136 -18.64 0.26 2.97
C ALA A 136 -17.18 -0.03 2.57
N ILE A 137 -16.55 0.88 1.81
CA ILE A 137 -15.12 0.76 1.46
C ILE A 137 -14.26 0.64 2.71
N LYS A 138 -14.45 1.51 3.70
CA LYS A 138 -13.69 1.44 4.95
C LYS A 138 -13.87 0.09 5.67
N GLY A 139 -15.09 -0.41 5.75
CA GLY A 139 -15.38 -1.72 6.36
C GLY A 139 -14.67 -2.87 5.66
N TYR A 140 -14.74 -2.92 4.33
CA TYR A 140 -14.07 -3.95 3.53
C TYR A 140 -12.54 -3.82 3.58
N LEU A 141 -12.00 -2.58 3.60
CA LEU A 141 -10.57 -2.34 3.77
C LEU A 141 -10.05 -2.81 5.11
N LEU A 142 -10.76 -2.51 6.20
CA LEU A 142 -10.36 -2.98 7.54
C LEU A 142 -10.38 -4.51 7.61
N ALA A 143 -11.39 -5.16 7.03
CA ALA A 143 -11.45 -6.62 6.95
C ALA A 143 -10.27 -7.17 6.15
N LEU A 144 -10.02 -6.66 4.93
CA LEU A 144 -8.93 -7.11 4.08
C LEU A 144 -7.56 -6.92 4.74
N LEU A 145 -7.31 -5.73 5.30
CA LEU A 145 -6.05 -5.43 5.97
C LEU A 145 -5.83 -6.30 7.21
N SER A 146 -6.89 -6.60 7.96
CA SER A 146 -6.80 -7.50 9.11
C SER A 146 -6.38 -8.91 8.69
N GLU A 147 -6.95 -9.44 7.59
CA GLU A 147 -6.57 -10.76 7.07
C GLU A 147 -5.13 -10.77 6.55
N LEU A 148 -4.74 -9.76 5.75
CA LEU A 148 -3.38 -9.67 5.20
C LEU A 148 -2.33 -9.49 6.31
N LEU A 149 -2.55 -8.57 7.25
CA LEU A 149 -1.63 -8.33 8.37
C LEU A 149 -1.53 -9.53 9.30
N GLY A 150 -2.62 -10.30 9.46
CA GLY A 150 -2.62 -11.55 10.21
C GLY A 150 -1.72 -12.64 9.62
N MET A 151 -1.45 -12.59 8.31
CA MET A 151 -0.54 -13.51 7.61
C MET A 151 0.91 -12.99 7.58
N MET A 152 1.17 -11.76 8.03
CA MET A 152 2.50 -11.13 7.96
C MET A 152 3.25 -11.23 9.28
N THR A 153 4.56 -11.38 9.21
CA THR A 153 5.43 -11.11 10.34
C THR A 153 5.82 -9.65 10.32
N LEU A 154 5.43 -8.91 11.36
CA LEU A 154 5.76 -7.51 11.52
C LEU A 154 6.93 -7.35 12.49
N ASN A 155 7.99 -6.71 12.03
CA ASN A 155 9.10 -6.30 12.88
C ASN A 155 8.75 -4.94 13.49
N GLY A 156 8.96 -4.78 14.80
CA GLY A 156 8.83 -3.48 15.45
C GLY A 156 9.72 -2.44 14.77
N ALA A 157 9.36 -1.19 14.87
CA ALA A 157 10.17 -0.10 14.35
C ALA A 157 11.62 -0.28 14.81
N GLY A 158 12.55 -0.20 13.86
CA GLY A 158 13.98 -0.09 14.17
C GLY A 158 14.26 1.01 15.19
N THR A 159 15.50 1.20 15.56
CA THR A 159 15.95 2.22 16.52
C THR A 159 15.26 3.58 16.31
N GLY A 160 15.14 4.38 17.34
CA GLY A 160 14.41 5.66 17.35
C GLY A 160 14.64 6.53 16.10
N ASP A 161 15.85 6.51 15.54
CA ASP A 161 16.24 7.26 14.33
C ASP A 161 15.39 6.90 13.08
N SER A 162 15.11 5.60 12.87
CA SER A 162 14.32 5.14 11.73
C SER A 162 12.84 5.52 11.86
N ARG A 163 12.30 5.56 13.09
CA ARG A 163 10.94 6.02 13.37
C ARG A 163 10.84 7.53 13.11
N THR A 164 11.75 8.29 13.69
CA THR A 164 11.82 9.75 13.53
C THR A 164 11.92 10.14 12.06
N LEU A 165 12.81 9.50 11.29
CA LEU A 165 12.96 9.77 9.87
C LEU A 165 11.64 9.52 9.10
N ARG A 166 10.97 8.39 9.34
CA ARG A 166 9.68 8.09 8.70
C ARG A 166 8.60 9.12 9.08
N SER A 167 8.54 9.51 10.35
CA SER A 167 7.61 10.53 10.82
C SER A 167 7.87 11.88 10.14
N ILE A 168 9.13 12.29 10.02
CA ILE A 168 9.52 13.51 9.29
C ILE A 168 9.10 13.44 7.83
N VAL A 169 9.43 12.36 7.13
CA VAL A 169 9.08 12.18 5.72
C VAL A 169 7.56 12.22 5.54
N SER A 170 6.81 11.46 6.35
CA SER A 170 5.35 11.45 6.30
C SER A 170 4.72 12.81 6.58
N PHE A 171 5.26 13.55 7.56
CA PHE A 171 4.80 14.90 7.88
C PHE A 171 5.07 15.88 6.72
N CYS A 172 6.28 15.87 6.15
CA CYS A 172 6.63 16.72 5.01
C CYS A 172 5.75 16.44 3.79
N ILE A 173 5.46 15.16 3.53
CA ILE A 173 4.61 14.76 2.41
C ILE A 173 3.17 15.26 2.61
N ARG A 174 2.57 15.03 3.77
CA ARG A 174 1.20 15.48 4.08
C ARG A 174 1.04 16.99 4.04
N ASN A 175 2.08 17.72 4.45
CA ASN A 175 2.05 19.19 4.52
C ASN A 175 2.79 19.88 3.38
N SER A 176 3.08 19.16 2.29
CA SER A 176 3.89 19.68 1.16
C SER A 176 3.26 20.85 0.39
N SER A 177 1.98 21.14 0.62
CA SER A 177 1.29 22.34 0.08
C SER A 177 1.35 23.55 1.02
N SER A 178 1.88 23.39 2.24
CA SER A 178 2.01 24.41 3.26
C SER A 178 3.46 24.84 3.42
N GLU A 179 3.69 25.98 4.05
CA GLU A 179 5.04 26.39 4.40
C GLU A 179 5.60 25.45 5.47
N LEU A 180 6.71 24.79 5.19
CA LEU A 180 7.40 23.88 6.09
C LEU A 180 8.66 24.55 6.64
N SER A 181 8.79 24.57 7.96
CA SER A 181 10.01 25.02 8.65
C SER A 181 10.46 23.97 9.67
N LEU A 182 11.72 24.03 10.08
CA LEU A 182 12.24 23.18 11.13
C LEU A 182 11.45 23.31 12.43
N SER A 183 11.04 24.52 12.81
CA SER A 183 10.24 24.76 14.01
C SER A 183 8.88 24.08 13.95
N ILE A 184 8.23 24.06 12.79
CA ILE A 184 6.98 23.33 12.57
C ILE A 184 7.17 21.83 12.74
N LEU A 185 8.29 21.29 12.23
CA LEU A 185 8.63 19.87 12.38
C LEU A 185 8.91 19.50 13.85
N GLU A 186 9.73 20.32 14.53
CA GLU A 186 10.06 20.13 15.96
C GLU A 186 8.81 20.12 16.82
N GLU A 187 7.90 21.09 16.62
CA GLU A 187 6.66 21.23 17.39
C GLU A 187 5.71 20.04 17.17
N ASN A 188 5.49 19.63 15.92
CA ASN A 188 4.51 18.61 15.58
C ASN A 188 5.01 17.16 15.77
N LEU A 189 6.32 16.94 15.70
CA LEU A 189 6.92 15.62 15.84
C LEU A 189 7.65 15.43 17.17
N HIS A 190 7.55 16.43 18.08
CA HIS A 190 8.22 16.43 19.38
C HIS A 190 9.71 16.09 19.30
N LEU A 191 10.38 16.65 18.27
CA LEU A 191 11.80 16.49 18.06
C LEU A 191 12.54 17.48 18.98
N SER A 192 13.56 16.98 19.66
CA SER A 192 14.41 17.77 20.55
C SER A 192 15.83 17.89 19.99
#